data_bbc3c01dfca9845d1e2723345647ebbb
#
_entry.id   bbc3c01dfca9845d1e2723345647ebbb
#
_cell.length_a   1.000
_cell.length_b   1.000
_cell.length_c   1.000
_cell.angle_alpha   90.00
_cell.angle_beta   90.00
_cell.angle_gamma   90.00
#
_symmetry.space_group_name_H-M   'P 1'
#
loop_
_entity.id
_entity.type
_entity.pdbx_description
1 polymer ?
#
loop_
_entity_poly.entity_id
_entity_poly.type
_entity_poly.pdbx_seq_one_letter_code
_entity_poly.pdbx_strand_id
1 'polypeptide(L)'
;MSAADLLVLEQTADEVKESLDVTQKGQTANTIRNCKTVFQHDPLLKGAVRYNLLTERIDIVRNLGWRRSTSVITDTDMKYLLLYFEETYGITSEKKIAAALEIAANENCYHPIRERLDSLVWDGQPRIRSCLHPFLGAERSDYIEEVFRHFLFGAIRRVFSPGCKYEEMLCLVGGQGAGKSTFFRLLAIEDEWFSDDLKRLDDDKVFTKLQGHWILEMPEMLATHSAKSIEEIRSFISRQKETYRTPYQAQPKDRLRQCVFGGTSNTLDFLPLDRAGNRRFLPVMVYPEEAEVHILEDEDASRAYLLQVWAEAMTIYRSGQCSMKFSKEIQQQL
;
A
#
# COMPACT_ATOMS: atom_id res chain seq x y z
N MET A 1 12.85 -32.63 -4.32
CA MET A 1 12.27 -32.41 -5.66
C MET A 1 13.42 -32.25 -6.64
N SER A 2 13.48 -33.09 -7.64
CA SER A 2 14.58 -33.16 -8.60
C SER A 2 14.46 -31.98 -9.61
N ALA A 3 15.59 -31.49 -10.10
CA ALA A 3 15.66 -30.45 -11.13
C ALA A 3 14.94 -30.82 -12.46
N ALA A 4 14.40 -32.01 -12.57
CA ALA A 4 13.67 -32.51 -13.73
C ALA A 4 12.17 -32.12 -13.73
N ASP A 5 11.61 -31.65 -12.60
CA ASP A 5 10.19 -31.32 -12.49
C ASP A 5 9.83 -29.87 -12.87
N LEU A 6 10.79 -29.07 -13.36
CA LEU A 6 10.64 -27.63 -13.65
C LEU A 6 10.72 -27.28 -15.14
N LEU A 7 10.74 -28.24 -16.05
CA LEU A 7 10.57 -28.02 -17.49
C LEU A 7 9.06 -28.08 -17.84
N VAL A 8 8.28 -27.14 -17.34
CA VAL A 8 7.09 -26.69 -18.07
C VAL A 8 7.65 -25.97 -19.29
N LEU A 9 7.68 -26.66 -20.44
CA LEU A 9 8.02 -26.07 -21.74
C LEU A 9 7.12 -24.84 -21.92
N GLU A 10 7.69 -23.64 -21.82
CA GLU A 10 6.97 -22.42 -22.15
C GLU A 10 6.60 -22.53 -23.64
N GLN A 11 5.30 -22.35 -23.94
CA GLN A 11 4.84 -22.34 -25.32
C GLN A 11 5.51 -21.17 -26.05
N THR A 12 5.94 -21.43 -27.28
CA THR A 12 6.45 -20.38 -28.18
C THR A 12 5.27 -19.52 -28.68
N ALA A 13 5.54 -18.31 -29.15
CA ALA A 13 4.49 -17.46 -29.74
C ALA A 13 3.80 -18.16 -30.95
N ASP A 14 4.54 -18.97 -31.70
CA ASP A 14 3.99 -19.73 -32.84
C ASP A 14 3.02 -20.82 -32.36
N GLU A 15 3.35 -21.58 -31.33
CA GLU A 15 2.45 -22.57 -30.73
C GLU A 15 1.17 -21.94 -30.18
N VAL A 16 1.31 -20.77 -29.53
CA VAL A 16 0.13 -20.00 -29.08
C VAL A 16 -0.72 -19.59 -30.27
N LYS A 17 -0.11 -19.10 -31.36
CA LYS A 17 -0.82 -18.69 -32.58
C LYS A 17 -1.59 -19.85 -33.24
N GLU A 18 -1.01 -21.05 -33.27
CA GLU A 18 -1.64 -22.25 -33.78
C GLU A 18 -2.87 -22.67 -32.94
N SER A 19 -2.90 -22.33 -31.66
CA SER A 19 -4.02 -22.63 -30.76
C SER A 19 -5.22 -21.68 -30.89
N LEU A 20 -5.06 -20.55 -31.62
CA LEU A 20 -6.10 -19.54 -31.75
C LEU A 20 -7.19 -19.91 -32.73
N ASP A 21 -8.43 -19.48 -32.44
CA ASP A 21 -9.56 -19.61 -33.37
C ASP A 21 -9.25 -18.82 -34.63
N VAL A 22 -9.56 -19.44 -35.80
CA VAL A 22 -9.39 -18.84 -37.12
C VAL A 22 -10.73 -18.54 -37.78
N THR A 23 -10.74 -17.58 -38.69
CA THR A 23 -11.88 -17.25 -39.55
C THR A 23 -12.04 -18.30 -40.66
N GLN A 24 -13.15 -18.28 -41.37
CA GLN A 24 -13.38 -19.15 -42.56
C GLN A 24 -12.30 -18.96 -43.66
N LYS A 25 -11.57 -17.83 -43.63
CA LYS A 25 -10.47 -17.53 -44.56
C LYS A 25 -9.10 -17.97 -44.03
N GLY A 26 -9.02 -18.67 -42.90
CA GLY A 26 -7.76 -19.12 -42.29
C GLY A 26 -6.96 -18.04 -41.57
N GLN A 27 -7.50 -16.84 -41.39
CA GLN A 27 -6.85 -15.77 -40.63
C GLN A 27 -7.23 -15.88 -39.15
N THR A 28 -6.34 -15.48 -38.24
CA THR A 28 -6.63 -15.39 -36.81
C THR A 28 -7.89 -14.55 -36.57
N ALA A 29 -8.84 -15.08 -35.84
CA ALA A 29 -10.08 -14.39 -35.56
C ALA A 29 -9.87 -13.29 -34.51
N ASN A 30 -10.29 -12.05 -34.80
CA ASN A 30 -10.27 -10.93 -33.86
C ASN A 30 -11.37 -11.15 -32.79
N THR A 31 -11.11 -11.95 -31.75
CA THR A 31 -12.03 -12.23 -30.64
C THR A 31 -11.39 -11.89 -29.29
N ILE A 32 -12.21 -11.57 -28.28
CA ILE A 32 -11.72 -11.39 -26.90
C ILE A 32 -11.09 -12.69 -26.40
N ARG A 33 -11.63 -13.87 -26.79
CA ARG A 33 -11.10 -15.18 -26.44
C ARG A 33 -9.66 -15.34 -26.90
N ASN A 34 -9.38 -15.09 -28.19
CA ASN A 34 -8.03 -15.19 -28.74
C ASN A 34 -7.07 -14.20 -28.04
N CYS A 35 -7.50 -12.94 -27.85
CA CYS A 35 -6.67 -11.97 -27.13
C CYS A 35 -6.37 -12.43 -25.70
N LYS A 36 -7.36 -13.01 -25.00
CA LYS A 36 -7.16 -13.55 -23.64
C LYS A 36 -6.20 -14.74 -23.65
N THR A 37 -6.34 -15.67 -24.61
CA THR A 37 -5.42 -16.81 -24.77
C THR A 37 -3.98 -16.32 -24.96
N VAL A 38 -3.77 -15.28 -25.76
CA VAL A 38 -2.44 -14.66 -25.92
C VAL A 38 -1.93 -14.12 -24.59
N PHE A 39 -2.71 -13.34 -23.81
CA PHE A 39 -2.25 -12.86 -22.49
C PHE A 39 -1.93 -13.99 -21.50
N GLN A 40 -2.57 -15.14 -21.62
CA GLN A 40 -2.40 -16.27 -20.71
C GLN A 40 -1.21 -17.18 -21.06
N HIS A 41 -0.86 -17.29 -22.35
CA HIS A 41 0.07 -18.30 -22.84
C HIS A 41 1.30 -17.75 -23.55
N ASP A 42 1.24 -16.53 -24.11
CA ASP A 42 2.36 -15.93 -24.82
C ASP A 42 3.57 -15.72 -23.88
N PRO A 43 4.79 -16.10 -24.28
CA PRO A 43 5.96 -16.07 -23.42
C PRO A 43 6.33 -14.64 -22.92
N LEU A 44 6.00 -13.60 -23.68
CA LEU A 44 6.24 -12.21 -23.28
C LEU A 44 5.16 -11.71 -22.31
N LEU A 45 3.87 -12.07 -22.58
CA LEU A 45 2.71 -11.48 -21.90
C LEU A 45 2.19 -12.29 -20.71
N LYS A 46 2.50 -13.60 -20.65
CA LYS A 46 2.07 -14.49 -19.56
C LYS A 46 2.53 -13.96 -18.20
N GLY A 47 1.58 -13.63 -17.33
CA GLY A 47 1.85 -13.09 -16.00
C GLY A 47 2.47 -11.69 -15.99
N ALA A 48 2.54 -11.03 -17.16
CA ALA A 48 3.10 -9.67 -17.24
C ALA A 48 2.12 -8.60 -16.76
N VAL A 49 0.82 -8.84 -16.89
CA VAL A 49 -0.23 -7.89 -16.50
C VAL A 49 -0.95 -8.39 -15.26
N ARG A 50 -1.06 -7.52 -14.25
CA ARG A 50 -1.70 -7.83 -12.97
C ARG A 50 -2.58 -6.66 -12.51
N TYR A 51 -3.73 -6.96 -11.90
CA TYR A 51 -4.57 -5.93 -11.30
C TYR A 51 -4.13 -5.65 -9.86
N ASN A 52 -3.71 -4.43 -9.60
CA ASN A 52 -3.24 -3.98 -8.29
C ASN A 52 -4.44 -3.59 -7.42
N LEU A 53 -4.68 -4.36 -6.35
CA LEU A 53 -5.80 -4.17 -5.43
C LEU A 53 -5.66 -2.93 -4.53
N LEU A 54 -4.46 -2.37 -4.39
CA LEU A 54 -4.21 -1.15 -3.61
C LEU A 54 -4.54 0.10 -4.43
N THR A 55 -4.05 0.16 -5.67
CA THR A 55 -4.23 1.32 -6.57
C THR A 55 -5.49 1.22 -7.42
N GLU A 56 -6.11 0.04 -7.53
CA GLU A 56 -7.20 -0.30 -8.46
C GLU A 56 -6.84 -0.01 -9.93
N ARG A 57 -5.60 -0.31 -10.31
CA ARG A 57 -5.06 -0.12 -11.66
C ARG A 57 -4.42 -1.40 -12.16
N ILE A 58 -4.22 -1.47 -13.47
CA ILE A 58 -3.47 -2.55 -14.10
C ILE A 58 -1.99 -2.17 -14.09
N ASP A 59 -1.16 -3.05 -13.56
CA ASP A 59 0.28 -2.93 -13.57
C ASP A 59 0.90 -3.90 -14.58
N ILE A 60 1.99 -3.49 -15.21
CA ILE A 60 2.87 -4.34 -15.98
C ILE A 60 4.07 -4.64 -15.09
N VAL A 61 4.19 -5.89 -14.65
CA VAL A 61 5.17 -6.34 -13.65
C VAL A 61 6.39 -7.03 -14.24
N ARG A 62 6.47 -7.13 -15.59
CA ARG A 62 7.59 -7.71 -16.33
C ARG A 62 8.11 -6.74 -17.38
N ASN A 63 9.36 -6.94 -17.80
CA ASN A 63 9.91 -6.21 -18.93
C ASN A 63 9.31 -6.77 -20.24
N LEU A 64 8.62 -5.91 -20.99
CA LEU A 64 7.98 -6.25 -22.27
C LEU A 64 8.81 -5.82 -23.50
N GLY A 65 10.08 -5.45 -23.29
CA GLY A 65 10.98 -5.11 -24.40
C GLY A 65 10.92 -3.64 -24.84
N TRP A 66 10.06 -2.79 -24.26
CA TRP A 66 10.05 -1.35 -24.52
C TRP A 66 10.25 -0.53 -23.24
N ARG A 67 10.69 0.72 -23.41
CA ARG A 67 11.01 1.61 -22.30
C ARG A 67 9.74 2.03 -21.57
N ARG A 68 9.74 1.90 -20.24
CA ARG A 68 8.66 2.30 -19.34
C ARG A 68 9.24 3.08 -18.16
N SER A 69 8.45 4.02 -17.61
CA SER A 69 8.82 4.84 -16.46
C SER A 69 8.02 4.54 -15.20
N THR A 70 6.95 3.76 -15.31
CA THR A 70 6.03 3.43 -14.21
C THR A 70 5.57 1.99 -14.32
N SER A 71 5.11 1.38 -13.22
CA SER A 71 4.48 0.05 -13.23
C SER A 71 3.08 0.09 -13.83
N VAL A 72 2.35 1.18 -13.65
CA VAL A 72 0.98 1.34 -14.17
C VAL A 72 0.98 1.38 -15.69
N ILE A 73 0.06 0.64 -16.29
CA ILE A 73 -0.14 0.65 -17.75
C ILE A 73 -0.50 2.05 -18.26
N THR A 74 0.09 2.45 -19.38
CA THR A 74 -0.12 3.75 -20.02
C THR A 74 -0.74 3.58 -21.41
N ASP A 75 -1.23 4.70 -21.98
CA ASP A 75 -1.71 4.71 -23.38
C ASP A 75 -0.62 4.31 -24.38
N THR A 76 0.64 4.59 -24.05
CA THR A 76 1.79 4.17 -24.87
C THR A 76 1.98 2.66 -24.81
N ASP A 77 1.85 2.05 -23.64
CA ASP A 77 1.89 0.59 -23.49
C ASP A 77 0.79 -0.08 -24.31
N MET A 78 -0.43 0.49 -24.34
CA MET A 78 -1.53 -0.03 -25.18
C MET A 78 -1.18 -0.01 -26.66
N LYS A 79 -0.47 1.02 -27.15
CA LYS A 79 -0.03 1.07 -28.56
C LYS A 79 1.03 0.01 -28.87
N TYR A 80 1.99 -0.22 -27.94
CA TYR A 80 2.96 -1.29 -28.11
C TYR A 80 2.33 -2.69 -28.06
N LEU A 81 1.34 -2.89 -27.18
CA LEU A 81 0.56 -4.12 -27.15
C LEU A 81 -0.19 -4.33 -28.46
N LEU A 82 -0.86 -3.30 -28.97
CA LEU A 82 -1.57 -3.38 -30.24
C LEU A 82 -0.62 -3.77 -31.40
N LEU A 83 0.54 -3.12 -31.48
CA LEU A 83 1.56 -3.44 -32.49
C LEU A 83 2.02 -4.89 -32.35
N TYR A 84 2.32 -5.35 -31.13
CA TYR A 84 2.74 -6.73 -30.88
C TYR A 84 1.68 -7.75 -31.28
N PHE A 85 0.42 -7.50 -30.96
CA PHE A 85 -0.71 -8.37 -31.35
C PHE A 85 -0.91 -8.40 -32.87
N GLU A 86 -0.72 -7.28 -33.55
CA GLU A 86 -0.83 -7.19 -35.00
C GLU A 86 0.30 -7.97 -35.70
N GLU A 87 1.55 -7.71 -35.32
CA GLU A 87 2.72 -8.33 -35.98
C GLU A 87 2.81 -9.83 -35.68
N THR A 88 2.57 -10.25 -34.44
CA THR A 88 2.75 -11.65 -34.04
C THR A 88 1.53 -12.51 -34.36
N TYR A 89 0.33 -12.01 -34.09
CA TYR A 89 -0.91 -12.79 -34.12
C TYR A 89 -1.88 -12.39 -35.22
N GLY A 90 -1.68 -11.27 -35.90
CA GLY A 90 -2.62 -10.74 -36.89
C GLY A 90 -3.90 -10.18 -36.25
N ILE A 91 -3.89 -9.86 -34.96
CA ILE A 91 -5.03 -9.32 -34.22
C ILE A 91 -4.91 -7.78 -34.17
N THR A 92 -5.89 -7.07 -34.74
CA THR A 92 -5.84 -5.60 -34.93
C THR A 92 -6.90 -4.84 -34.13
N SER A 93 -7.77 -5.52 -33.38
CA SER A 93 -8.87 -4.88 -32.64
C SER A 93 -8.44 -4.39 -31.27
N GLU A 94 -8.06 -3.11 -31.16
CA GLU A 94 -7.69 -2.46 -29.90
C GLU A 94 -8.73 -2.67 -28.78
N LYS A 95 -10.02 -2.51 -29.11
CA LYS A 95 -11.11 -2.71 -28.11
C LYS A 95 -11.13 -4.13 -27.54
N LYS A 96 -10.85 -5.14 -28.33
CA LYS A 96 -10.86 -6.54 -27.88
C LYS A 96 -9.58 -6.88 -27.11
N ILE A 97 -8.45 -6.31 -27.52
CA ILE A 97 -7.19 -6.42 -26.77
C ILE A 97 -7.35 -5.75 -25.39
N ALA A 98 -7.91 -4.54 -25.32
CA ALA A 98 -8.16 -3.85 -24.06
C ALA A 98 -9.11 -4.63 -23.13
N ALA A 99 -10.21 -5.16 -23.66
CA ALA A 99 -11.14 -5.98 -22.87
C ALA A 99 -10.48 -7.29 -22.37
N ALA A 100 -9.66 -7.93 -23.18
CA ALA A 100 -8.92 -9.13 -22.78
C ALA A 100 -7.83 -8.83 -21.75
N LEU A 101 -7.16 -7.68 -21.87
CA LEU A 101 -6.19 -7.15 -20.89
C LEU A 101 -6.84 -6.99 -19.53
N GLU A 102 -7.99 -6.32 -19.45
CA GLU A 102 -8.72 -6.13 -18.19
C GLU A 102 -9.10 -7.48 -17.56
N ILE A 103 -9.57 -8.44 -18.36
CA ILE A 103 -9.92 -9.78 -17.87
C ILE A 103 -8.68 -10.50 -17.37
N ALA A 104 -7.61 -10.54 -18.15
CA ALA A 104 -6.37 -11.23 -17.79
C ALA A 104 -5.72 -10.62 -16.53
N ALA A 105 -5.71 -9.30 -16.41
CA ALA A 105 -5.19 -8.61 -15.25
C ALA A 105 -6.01 -8.92 -13.98
N ASN A 106 -7.35 -8.92 -14.07
CA ASN A 106 -8.23 -9.24 -12.95
C ASN A 106 -8.13 -10.72 -12.51
N GLU A 107 -7.88 -11.65 -13.45
CA GLU A 107 -7.59 -13.05 -13.10
C GLU A 107 -6.24 -13.21 -12.37
N ASN A 108 -5.33 -12.24 -12.52
CA ASN A 108 -4.01 -12.18 -11.87
C ASN A 108 -3.92 -11.00 -10.91
N CYS A 109 -4.94 -10.77 -10.08
CA CYS A 109 -4.91 -9.69 -9.13
C CYS A 109 -3.86 -9.94 -8.02
N TYR A 110 -3.34 -8.86 -7.47
CA TYR A 110 -2.37 -8.89 -6.38
C TYR A 110 -2.50 -7.67 -5.46
N HIS A 111 -1.95 -7.78 -4.28
CA HIS A 111 -1.86 -6.66 -3.35
C HIS A 111 -0.39 -6.44 -2.97
N PRO A 112 0.26 -5.37 -3.44
CA PRO A 112 1.71 -5.22 -3.32
C PRO A 112 2.19 -5.25 -1.86
N ILE A 113 1.48 -4.59 -0.95
CA ILE A 113 1.85 -4.56 0.46
C ILE A 113 1.69 -5.95 1.10
N ARG A 114 0.63 -6.72 0.76
CA ARG A 114 0.47 -8.10 1.28
C ARG A 114 1.62 -8.98 0.83
N GLU A 115 1.92 -8.99 -0.48
CA GLU A 115 3.03 -9.77 -1.02
C GLU A 115 4.35 -9.39 -0.34
N ARG A 116 4.59 -8.08 -0.14
CA ARG A 116 5.79 -7.62 0.56
C ARG A 116 5.84 -8.10 2.00
N LEU A 117 4.78 -7.89 2.78
CA LEU A 117 4.71 -8.31 4.18
C LEU A 117 4.78 -9.84 4.31
N ASP A 118 4.16 -10.57 3.39
CA ASP A 118 4.19 -12.04 3.39
C ASP A 118 5.57 -12.61 3.06
N SER A 119 6.39 -11.88 2.32
CA SER A 119 7.76 -12.27 1.99
C SER A 119 8.77 -12.04 3.11
N LEU A 120 8.41 -11.28 4.16
CA LEU A 120 9.34 -10.94 5.23
C LEU A 120 9.61 -12.14 6.15
N VAL A 121 10.87 -12.30 6.51
CA VAL A 121 11.35 -13.29 7.47
C VAL A 121 12.00 -12.56 8.64
N TRP A 122 11.47 -12.80 9.85
CA TRP A 122 12.01 -12.21 11.07
C TRP A 122 13.29 -12.92 11.50
N ASP A 123 14.31 -12.15 11.86
CA ASP A 123 15.60 -12.66 12.34
C ASP A 123 15.60 -13.06 13.83
N GLY A 124 14.45 -12.95 14.51
CA GLY A 124 14.28 -13.30 15.91
C GLY A 124 14.70 -12.21 16.91
N GLN A 125 15.19 -11.05 16.44
CA GLN A 125 15.55 -9.93 17.32
C GLN A 125 14.34 -9.00 17.54
N PRO A 126 13.87 -8.79 18.78
CA PRO A 126 12.75 -7.91 19.07
C PRO A 126 13.16 -6.45 18.88
N ARG A 127 12.42 -5.72 18.03
CA ARG A 127 12.66 -4.32 17.69
C ARG A 127 11.47 -3.41 17.96
N ILE A 128 10.25 -3.94 17.96
CA ILE A 128 9.03 -3.14 18.16
C ILE A 128 9.12 -2.34 19.45
N ARG A 129 9.61 -2.97 20.53
CA ARG A 129 9.71 -2.35 21.85
C ARG A 129 10.57 -1.09 21.89
N SER A 130 11.62 -1.04 21.09
CA SER A 130 12.60 0.04 21.13
C SER A 130 12.68 0.88 19.85
N CYS A 131 11.89 0.57 18.82
CA CYS A 131 12.03 1.12 17.49
C CYS A 131 12.05 2.66 17.43
N LEU A 132 11.22 3.32 18.21
CA LEU A 132 11.10 4.77 18.16
C LEU A 132 12.26 5.51 18.85
N HIS A 133 12.97 4.84 19.76
CA HIS A 133 14.10 5.48 20.47
C HIS A 133 15.31 5.73 19.58
N PRO A 134 15.89 4.74 18.86
CA PRO A 134 17.11 4.95 18.09
C PRO A 134 16.98 6.07 17.04
N PHE A 135 15.82 6.22 16.42
CA PHE A 135 15.61 7.18 15.32
C PHE A 135 15.01 8.52 15.76
N LEU A 136 14.24 8.52 16.85
CA LEU A 136 13.43 9.68 17.26
C LEU A 136 13.68 10.11 18.69
N GLY A 137 14.51 9.39 19.44
CA GLY A 137 14.80 9.67 20.85
C GLY A 137 13.58 9.51 21.76
N ALA A 138 12.55 8.77 21.34
CA ALA A 138 11.38 8.55 22.17
C ALA A 138 11.74 7.74 23.43
N GLU A 139 11.07 8.01 24.54
CA GLU A 139 11.27 7.28 25.79
C GLU A 139 11.04 5.77 25.61
N ARG A 140 11.81 4.94 26.32
CA ARG A 140 11.58 3.49 26.36
C ARG A 140 10.59 3.17 27.48
N SER A 141 9.30 3.15 27.13
CA SER A 141 8.21 2.85 28.07
C SER A 141 7.23 1.83 27.48
N ASP A 142 6.48 1.16 28.37
CA ASP A 142 5.45 0.20 27.96
C ASP A 142 4.32 0.90 27.17
N TYR A 143 4.05 2.18 27.47
CA TYR A 143 3.11 2.99 26.68
C TYR A 143 3.55 3.10 25.23
N ILE A 144 4.81 3.52 25.00
CA ILE A 144 5.33 3.73 23.65
C ILE A 144 5.41 2.41 22.88
N GLU A 145 5.85 1.31 23.51
CA GLU A 145 5.81 -0.01 22.91
C GLU A 145 4.40 -0.38 22.47
N GLU A 146 3.42 -0.22 23.36
CA GLU A 146 2.05 -0.68 23.10
C GLU A 146 1.36 0.17 22.03
N VAL A 147 1.53 1.51 22.02
CA VAL A 147 0.93 2.35 20.99
C VAL A 147 1.58 2.15 19.62
N PHE A 148 2.90 1.95 19.56
CA PHE A 148 3.58 1.67 18.31
C PHE A 148 3.19 0.30 17.75
N ARG A 149 3.17 -0.73 18.59
CA ARG A 149 2.69 -2.07 18.23
C ARG A 149 1.24 -2.02 17.73
N HIS A 150 0.37 -1.26 18.40
CA HIS A 150 -1.01 -1.07 17.99
C HIS A 150 -1.12 -0.42 16.60
N PHE A 151 -0.30 0.58 16.31
CA PHE A 151 -0.22 1.20 15.00
C PHE A 151 0.20 0.19 13.91
N LEU A 152 1.25 -0.59 14.15
CA LEU A 152 1.70 -1.63 13.21
C LEU A 152 0.60 -2.66 12.93
N PHE A 153 -0.07 -3.14 13.96
CA PHE A 153 -1.17 -4.11 13.80
C PHE A 153 -2.37 -3.50 13.09
N GLY A 154 -2.69 -2.22 13.35
CA GLY A 154 -3.71 -1.49 12.62
C GLY A 154 -3.39 -1.42 11.12
N ALA A 155 -2.15 -1.12 10.78
CA ALA A 155 -1.68 -1.05 9.40
C ALA A 155 -1.74 -2.41 8.69
N ILE A 156 -1.31 -3.49 9.36
CA ILE A 156 -1.41 -4.86 8.83
C ILE A 156 -2.88 -5.23 8.61
N ARG A 157 -3.75 -5.02 9.62
CA ARG A 157 -5.17 -5.36 9.53
C ARG A 157 -5.88 -4.62 8.42
N ARG A 158 -5.60 -3.33 8.22
CA ARG A 158 -6.17 -2.53 7.12
C ARG A 158 -5.86 -3.12 5.74
N VAL A 159 -4.71 -3.74 5.59
CA VAL A 159 -4.27 -4.38 4.35
C VAL A 159 -4.87 -5.78 4.18
N PHE A 160 -4.83 -6.63 5.23
CA PHE A 160 -5.33 -8.01 5.15
C PHE A 160 -6.85 -8.12 5.31
N SER A 161 -7.49 -7.15 5.97
CA SER A 161 -8.94 -7.05 6.18
C SER A 161 -9.42 -5.64 5.86
N PRO A 162 -9.44 -5.22 4.57
CA PRO A 162 -9.85 -3.89 4.18
C PRO A 162 -11.20 -3.50 4.78
N GLY A 163 -11.30 -2.26 5.25
CA GLY A 163 -12.49 -1.75 5.90
C GLY A 163 -12.67 -2.20 7.36
N CYS A 164 -11.73 -2.95 7.95
CA CYS A 164 -11.79 -3.26 9.36
C CYS A 164 -11.81 -1.97 10.20
N LYS A 165 -12.44 -2.03 11.38
CA LYS A 165 -12.43 -0.89 12.30
C LYS A 165 -11.02 -0.69 12.86
N TYR A 166 -10.47 0.48 12.61
CA TYR A 166 -9.24 1.02 13.18
C TYR A 166 -9.37 2.54 13.15
N GLU A 167 -9.33 3.18 14.30
CA GLU A 167 -9.66 4.61 14.44
C GLU A 167 -8.61 5.40 15.24
N GLU A 168 -7.47 4.76 15.53
CA GLU A 168 -6.37 5.36 16.26
C GLU A 168 -5.33 5.90 15.28
N MET A 169 -4.59 6.92 15.74
CA MET A 169 -3.53 7.58 14.99
C MET A 169 -2.30 7.75 15.88
N LEU A 170 -1.15 7.24 15.47
CA LEU A 170 0.13 7.51 16.10
C LEU A 170 0.52 8.94 15.82
N CYS A 171 0.76 9.75 16.87
CA CYS A 171 1.10 11.15 16.77
C CYS A 171 2.52 11.38 17.29
N LEU A 172 3.46 11.69 16.41
CA LEU A 172 4.84 12.02 16.77
C LEU A 172 4.93 13.51 17.08
N VAL A 173 5.31 13.86 18.32
CA VAL A 173 5.32 15.23 18.84
C VAL A 173 6.73 15.64 19.24
N GLY A 174 7.25 16.73 18.68
CA GLY A 174 8.58 17.23 19.00
C GLY A 174 9.06 18.25 17.98
N GLY A 175 10.22 18.83 18.22
CA GLY A 175 10.78 19.93 17.45
C GLY A 175 10.82 19.68 15.93
N GLN A 176 10.95 20.77 15.19
CA GLN A 176 11.17 20.71 13.74
C GLN A 176 12.50 20.03 13.45
N GLY A 177 12.56 19.22 12.39
CA GLY A 177 13.77 18.48 12.01
C GLY A 177 13.99 17.17 12.77
N ALA A 178 13.10 16.77 13.68
CA ALA A 178 13.20 15.53 14.46
C ALA A 178 13.01 14.23 13.66
N GLY A 179 12.93 14.27 12.33
CA GLY A 179 12.80 13.07 11.48
C GLY A 179 11.40 12.43 11.46
N LYS A 180 10.38 13.07 12.03
CA LYS A 180 9.01 12.51 12.17
C LYS A 180 8.40 12.05 10.85
N SER A 181 8.33 12.92 9.85
CA SER A 181 7.77 12.62 8.52
C SER A 181 8.63 11.58 7.79
N THR A 182 9.95 11.69 7.91
CA THR A 182 10.88 10.71 7.34
C THR A 182 10.67 9.32 7.94
N PHE A 183 10.43 9.24 9.25
CA PHE A 183 10.14 7.97 9.90
C PHE A 183 8.87 7.31 9.33
N PHE A 184 7.78 8.04 9.16
CA PHE A 184 6.57 7.50 8.53
C PHE A 184 6.79 7.10 7.08
N ARG A 185 7.58 7.87 6.32
CA ARG A 185 7.93 7.54 4.93
C ARG A 185 8.69 6.21 4.85
N LEU A 186 9.74 6.05 5.64
CA LEU A 186 10.53 4.81 5.64
C LEU A 186 9.74 3.63 6.23
N LEU A 187 8.87 3.88 7.21
CA LEU A 187 7.99 2.86 7.77
C LEU A 187 6.99 2.33 6.74
N ALA A 188 6.59 3.12 5.75
CA ALA A 188 5.73 2.67 4.67
C ALA A 188 6.39 1.65 3.71
N ILE A 189 7.68 1.35 3.89
CA ILE A 189 8.54 0.44 3.11
C ILE A 189 8.90 1.04 1.75
N GLU A 190 7.92 1.30 0.88
CA GLU A 190 8.12 1.95 -0.41
C GLU A 190 7.60 3.38 -0.33
N ASP A 191 8.35 4.33 -0.91
CA ASP A 191 7.97 5.75 -0.89
C ASP A 191 6.61 5.99 -1.57
N GLU A 192 6.25 5.17 -2.56
CA GLU A 192 4.96 5.21 -3.26
C GLU A 192 3.77 4.85 -2.36
N TRP A 193 4.00 4.15 -1.24
CA TRP A 193 2.94 3.78 -0.29
C TRP A 193 2.77 4.79 0.84
N PHE A 194 3.58 5.84 0.84
CA PHE A 194 3.51 6.98 1.76
C PHE A 194 2.92 8.21 1.07
N SER A 195 2.20 9.03 1.83
CA SER A 195 1.78 10.36 1.38
C SER A 195 1.70 11.33 2.56
N ASP A 196 2.25 12.52 2.37
CA ASP A 196 2.13 13.70 3.25
C ASP A 196 1.24 14.81 2.65
N ASP A 197 0.52 14.50 1.55
CA ASP A 197 -0.32 15.49 0.83
C ASP A 197 -1.74 15.65 1.41
N LEU A 198 -1.98 15.19 2.62
CA LEU A 198 -3.23 15.44 3.35
C LEU A 198 -3.18 16.80 4.03
N LYS A 199 -3.44 17.89 3.28
CA LYS A 199 -3.43 19.27 3.82
C LYS A 199 -4.80 19.72 4.33
N ARG A 200 -5.88 19.16 3.82
CA ARG A 200 -7.27 19.51 4.18
C ARG A 200 -8.17 18.28 4.05
N LEU A 201 -9.11 18.12 4.98
CA LEU A 201 -10.05 17.00 4.99
C LEU A 201 -11.38 17.33 4.29
N ASP A 202 -11.65 18.59 4.03
CA ASP A 202 -12.84 19.12 3.33
C ASP A 202 -12.67 19.21 1.80
N ASP A 203 -11.53 18.74 1.26
CA ASP A 203 -11.29 18.67 -0.18
C ASP A 203 -12.07 17.49 -0.79
N ASP A 204 -12.87 17.75 -1.83
CA ASP A 204 -13.61 16.72 -2.58
C ASP A 204 -12.70 15.61 -3.14
N LYS A 205 -11.41 15.91 -3.33
CA LYS A 205 -10.40 14.99 -3.83
C LYS A 205 -9.67 14.20 -2.72
N VAL A 206 -9.98 14.46 -1.45
CA VAL A 206 -9.27 13.82 -0.33
C VAL A 206 -9.28 12.29 -0.45
N PHE A 207 -10.38 11.72 -0.91
CA PHE A 207 -10.51 10.26 -1.03
C PHE A 207 -9.67 9.68 -2.17
N THR A 208 -9.42 10.45 -3.24
CA THR A 208 -8.51 10.01 -4.31
C THR A 208 -7.05 10.02 -3.86
N LYS A 209 -6.71 10.84 -2.86
CA LYS A 209 -5.38 10.88 -2.24
C LYS A 209 -5.11 9.72 -1.29
N LEU A 210 -6.16 9.01 -0.84
CA LEU A 210 -5.98 7.79 -0.03
C LEU A 210 -5.62 6.57 -0.89
N GLN A 211 -6.04 6.58 -2.17
CA GLN A 211 -5.89 5.43 -3.04
C GLN A 211 -4.41 5.23 -3.41
N GLY A 212 -3.92 4.02 -3.22
CA GLY A 212 -2.54 3.67 -3.50
C GLY A 212 -1.56 3.91 -2.34
N HIS A 213 -2.03 4.49 -1.22
CA HIS A 213 -1.18 4.75 -0.06
C HIS A 213 -1.55 3.88 1.14
N TRP A 214 -0.56 3.51 1.92
CA TRP A 214 -0.70 2.68 3.11
C TRP A 214 -0.57 3.48 4.40
N ILE A 215 0.45 4.33 4.49
CA ILE A 215 0.65 5.25 5.61
C ILE A 215 0.51 6.68 5.09
N LEU A 216 -0.46 7.42 5.64
CA LEU A 216 -0.65 8.83 5.31
C LEU A 216 -0.33 9.70 6.50
N GLU A 217 0.50 10.70 6.27
CA GLU A 217 0.80 11.70 7.29
C GLU A 217 -0.24 12.82 7.27
N MET A 218 -0.65 13.22 8.46
CA MET A 218 -1.36 14.46 8.73
C MET A 218 -0.37 15.46 9.35
N PRO A 219 0.28 16.29 8.52
CA PRO A 219 1.32 17.21 8.98
C PRO A 219 0.71 18.31 9.84
N GLU A 220 1.47 18.75 10.87
CA GLU A 220 1.08 19.78 11.83
C GLU A 220 -0.30 19.55 12.43
N MET A 221 -0.75 18.28 12.46
CA MET A 221 -2.11 17.88 12.79
C MET A 221 -3.15 18.80 12.15
N LEU A 222 -2.87 19.19 10.90
CA LEU A 222 -3.69 20.07 10.06
C LEU A 222 -3.95 21.45 10.67
N ALA A 223 -2.97 21.99 11.41
CA ALA A 223 -3.06 23.30 12.08
C ALA A 223 -4.34 23.45 12.94
N THR A 224 -4.66 22.41 13.70
CA THR A 224 -5.93 22.28 14.43
C THR A 224 -5.93 23.17 15.66
N HIS A 225 -6.62 24.30 15.57
CA HIS A 225 -6.85 25.21 16.69
C HIS A 225 -8.33 25.24 17.15
N SER A 226 -9.20 24.40 16.58
CA SER A 226 -10.61 24.40 16.95
C SER A 226 -11.16 23.00 17.28
N ALA A 227 -12.09 22.93 18.22
CA ALA A 227 -12.79 21.69 18.56
C ALA A 227 -13.49 21.06 17.34
N LYS A 228 -13.98 21.89 16.40
CA LYS A 228 -14.60 21.44 15.14
C LYS A 228 -13.61 20.68 14.26
N SER A 229 -12.40 21.20 14.08
CA SER A 229 -11.36 20.55 13.27
C SER A 229 -10.96 19.18 13.84
N ILE A 230 -10.88 19.07 15.17
CA ILE A 230 -10.56 17.82 15.85
C ILE A 230 -11.67 16.78 15.64
N GLU A 231 -12.94 17.17 15.70
CA GLU A 231 -14.07 16.29 15.45
C GLU A 231 -14.13 15.84 13.99
N GLU A 232 -13.76 16.70 13.05
CA GLU A 232 -13.62 16.35 11.64
C GLU A 232 -12.52 15.30 11.44
N ILE A 233 -11.35 15.45 12.08
CA ILE A 233 -10.26 14.44 12.03
C ILE A 233 -10.75 13.12 12.63
N ARG A 234 -11.39 13.13 13.81
CA ARG A 234 -11.93 11.92 14.44
C ARG A 234 -12.92 11.20 13.54
N SER A 235 -13.85 11.95 12.94
CA SER A 235 -14.81 11.40 11.98
C SER A 235 -14.10 10.81 10.78
N PHE A 236 -13.08 11.50 10.25
CA PHE A 236 -12.35 11.07 9.07
C PHE A 236 -11.54 9.79 9.32
N ILE A 237 -10.77 9.72 10.42
CA ILE A 237 -9.94 8.53 10.71
C ILE A 237 -10.78 7.30 11.03
N SER A 238 -12.00 7.48 11.57
CA SER A 238 -12.91 6.38 11.96
C SER A 238 -13.62 5.71 10.79
N ARG A 239 -13.54 6.27 9.59
CA ARG A 239 -14.23 5.69 8.41
C ARG A 239 -13.62 4.34 8.04
N GLN A 240 -14.49 3.44 7.61
CA GLN A 240 -14.13 2.09 7.18
C GLN A 240 -14.16 1.95 5.65
N LYS A 241 -14.92 2.81 4.98
CA LYS A 241 -15.05 2.86 3.53
C LYS A 241 -15.28 4.28 3.05
N GLU A 242 -14.94 4.50 1.80
CA GLU A 242 -15.21 5.73 1.05
C GLU A 242 -16.06 5.38 -0.17
N THR A 243 -17.07 6.21 -0.46
CA THR A 243 -17.88 6.05 -1.66
C THR A 243 -17.64 7.24 -2.57
N TYR A 244 -16.92 7.03 -3.65
CA TYR A 244 -16.65 8.09 -4.63
C TYR A 244 -16.50 7.53 -6.04
N ARG A 245 -16.65 8.43 -7.02
CA ARG A 245 -16.50 8.15 -8.44
C ARG A 245 -15.14 8.63 -8.92
N THR A 246 -14.34 7.74 -9.47
CA THR A 246 -13.13 8.14 -10.20
C THR A 246 -13.49 8.67 -11.59
N PRO A 247 -12.69 9.58 -12.17
CA PRO A 247 -12.87 9.99 -13.55
C PRO A 247 -13.02 8.78 -14.47
N TYR A 248 -13.93 8.89 -15.44
CA TYR A 248 -14.25 7.85 -16.45
C TYR A 248 -14.98 6.59 -15.95
N GLN A 249 -15.26 6.42 -14.66
CA GLN A 249 -16.13 5.35 -14.19
C GLN A 249 -17.60 5.77 -14.27
N ALA A 250 -18.47 4.86 -14.74
CA ALA A 250 -19.90 5.13 -14.92
C ALA A 250 -20.63 5.26 -13.57
N GLN A 251 -20.21 4.53 -12.53
CA GLN A 251 -20.87 4.46 -11.23
C GLN A 251 -19.88 4.78 -10.09
N PRO A 252 -20.36 5.40 -8.98
CA PRO A 252 -19.57 5.46 -7.74
C PRO A 252 -19.34 4.03 -7.22
N LYS A 253 -18.17 3.83 -6.60
CA LYS A 253 -17.78 2.54 -6.01
C LYS A 253 -17.44 2.72 -4.55
N ASP A 254 -17.90 1.78 -3.72
CA ASP A 254 -17.45 1.66 -2.33
C ASP A 254 -16.02 1.11 -2.31
N ARG A 255 -15.12 1.86 -1.68
CA ARG A 255 -13.72 1.45 -1.48
C ARG A 255 -13.45 1.28 -0.01
N LEU A 256 -13.14 0.05 0.36
CA LEU A 256 -12.78 -0.29 1.72
C LEU A 256 -11.42 0.31 2.07
N ARG A 257 -11.34 0.98 3.21
CA ARG A 257 -10.11 1.67 3.64
C ARG A 257 -9.01 0.66 3.92
N GLN A 258 -7.85 0.89 3.33
CA GLN A 258 -6.66 0.03 3.43
C GLN A 258 -5.47 0.76 4.09
N CYS A 259 -5.64 2.03 4.41
CA CYS A 259 -4.58 2.88 4.97
C CYS A 259 -4.78 3.15 6.46
N VAL A 260 -3.69 3.60 7.08
CA VAL A 260 -3.64 4.17 8.43
C VAL A 260 -3.08 5.59 8.40
N PHE A 261 -3.30 6.35 9.48
CA PHE A 261 -2.85 7.74 9.58
C PHE A 261 -1.81 7.88 10.67
N GLY A 262 -0.72 8.59 10.34
CA GLY A 262 0.24 9.10 11.28
C GLY A 262 0.08 10.61 11.42
N GLY A 263 0.17 11.15 12.63
CA GLY A 263 0.14 12.59 12.88
C GLY A 263 1.54 13.10 13.23
N THR A 264 1.86 14.32 12.80
CA THR A 264 3.05 15.03 13.27
C THR A 264 2.66 16.37 13.83
N SER A 265 3.30 16.78 14.92
CA SER A 265 3.13 18.10 15.53
C SER A 265 4.42 18.55 16.21
N ASN A 266 4.56 19.86 16.37
CA ASN A 266 5.63 20.43 17.16
C ASN A 266 5.27 20.56 18.65
N THR A 267 3.98 20.60 18.97
CA THR A 267 3.45 20.73 20.34
C THR A 267 2.26 19.79 20.56
N LEU A 268 1.83 19.64 21.81
CA LEU A 268 0.63 18.87 22.18
C LEU A 268 -0.67 19.67 22.08
N ASP A 269 -0.65 20.88 21.57
CA ASP A 269 -1.81 21.80 21.54
C ASP A 269 -2.97 21.30 20.68
N PHE A 270 -2.71 20.29 19.83
CA PHE A 270 -3.76 19.63 19.03
C PHE A 270 -4.67 18.71 19.87
N LEU A 271 -4.24 18.30 21.06
CA LEU A 271 -5.06 17.47 21.93
C LEU A 271 -6.18 18.32 22.56
N PRO A 272 -7.45 17.89 22.44
CA PRO A 272 -8.53 18.60 23.13
C PRO A 272 -8.39 18.53 24.64
N LEU A 273 -8.85 19.57 25.33
CA LEU A 273 -8.91 19.58 26.79
C LEU A 273 -9.86 18.53 27.36
N ASP A 274 -10.81 18.05 26.57
CA ASP A 274 -11.73 16.98 26.96
C ASP A 274 -11.10 15.60 26.71
N ARG A 275 -10.83 14.88 27.81
CA ARG A 275 -10.24 13.54 27.80
C ARG A 275 -11.08 12.50 27.05
N ALA A 276 -12.40 12.65 27.00
CA ALA A 276 -13.31 11.64 26.40
C ALA A 276 -13.07 11.40 24.90
N GLY A 277 -12.41 12.33 24.21
CA GLY A 277 -12.13 12.22 22.79
C GLY A 277 -10.69 11.91 22.43
N ASN A 278 -9.76 11.89 23.37
CA ASN A 278 -8.32 11.81 23.09
C ASN A 278 -7.86 10.39 22.76
N ARG A 279 -8.59 9.36 23.14
CA ARG A 279 -8.21 7.93 22.94
C ARG A 279 -7.86 7.53 21.51
N ARG A 280 -8.21 8.36 20.52
CA ARG A 280 -7.86 8.10 19.10
C ARG A 280 -6.49 8.66 18.73
N PHE A 281 -5.99 9.61 19.49
CA PHE A 281 -4.69 10.21 19.27
C PHE A 281 -3.70 9.60 20.25
N LEU A 282 -2.67 8.95 19.73
CA LEU A 282 -1.65 8.25 20.52
C LEU A 282 -0.36 9.05 20.47
N PRO A 283 -0.19 10.07 21.35
CA PRO A 283 0.96 10.95 21.29
C PRO A 283 2.22 10.24 21.79
N VAL A 284 3.31 10.41 21.07
CA VAL A 284 4.66 10.00 21.42
C VAL A 284 5.57 11.21 21.32
N MET A 285 6.16 11.61 22.44
CA MET A 285 7.16 12.66 22.46
C MET A 285 8.46 12.16 21.85
N VAL A 286 9.06 12.98 20.98
CA VAL A 286 10.32 12.69 20.32
C VAL A 286 11.35 13.77 20.64
N TYR A 287 12.58 13.33 20.91
CA TYR A 287 13.70 14.16 21.35
C TYR A 287 14.90 13.85 20.46
N PRO A 288 15.13 14.64 19.38
CA PRO A 288 16.22 14.35 18.44
C PRO A 288 17.60 14.24 19.11
N GLU A 289 17.80 14.96 20.22
CA GLU A 289 19.02 14.94 21.03
C GLU A 289 19.25 13.61 21.76
N GLU A 290 18.19 12.83 21.96
CA GLU A 290 18.24 11.50 22.58
C GLU A 290 18.28 10.37 21.54
N ALA A 291 18.18 10.69 20.26
CA ALA A 291 18.26 9.71 19.18
C ALA A 291 19.69 9.15 19.06
N GLU A 292 19.80 7.84 18.86
CA GLU A 292 21.10 7.16 18.74
C GLU A 292 21.72 7.41 17.36
N VAL A 293 20.88 7.56 16.34
CA VAL A 293 21.28 7.74 14.93
C VAL A 293 20.27 8.59 14.19
N HIS A 294 20.74 9.47 13.31
CA HIS A 294 19.84 10.18 12.42
C HIS A 294 19.31 9.21 11.36
N ILE A 295 17.98 9.16 11.17
CA ILE A 295 17.31 8.16 10.32
C ILE A 295 17.78 8.16 8.85
N LEU A 296 18.35 9.26 8.37
CA LEU A 296 18.92 9.41 7.02
C LEU A 296 20.45 9.33 7.00
N GLU A 297 21.11 9.04 8.12
CA GLU A 297 22.57 8.86 8.16
C GLU A 297 22.97 7.68 7.29
N ASP A 298 22.20 6.58 7.37
CA ASP A 298 22.25 5.44 6.46
C ASP A 298 20.80 4.99 6.19
N GLU A 299 20.23 5.48 5.09
CA GLU A 299 18.84 5.19 4.75
C GLU A 299 18.62 3.70 4.48
N ASP A 300 19.57 3.01 3.86
CA ASP A 300 19.46 1.58 3.55
C ASP A 300 19.45 0.74 4.83
N ALA A 301 20.32 1.06 5.80
CA ALA A 301 20.32 0.41 7.10
C ALA A 301 19.03 0.69 7.89
N SER A 302 18.51 1.92 7.84
CA SER A 302 17.24 2.30 8.47
C SER A 302 16.07 1.54 7.86
N ARG A 303 16.00 1.43 6.54
CA ARG A 303 14.99 0.62 5.83
C ARG A 303 15.10 -0.85 6.20
N ALA A 304 16.29 -1.43 6.22
CA ALA A 304 16.52 -2.80 6.64
C ALA A 304 16.05 -3.07 8.07
N TYR A 305 16.33 -2.14 8.99
CA TYR A 305 15.85 -2.21 10.37
C TYR A 305 14.31 -2.21 10.44
N LEU A 306 13.65 -1.28 9.75
CA LEU A 306 12.19 -1.15 9.73
C LEU A 306 11.52 -2.35 9.04
N LEU A 307 12.15 -2.97 8.03
CA LEU A 307 11.67 -4.23 7.48
C LEU A 307 11.66 -5.35 8.52
N GLN A 308 12.66 -5.41 9.42
CA GLN A 308 12.67 -6.39 10.50
C GLN A 308 11.61 -6.07 11.58
N VAL A 309 11.28 -4.79 11.81
CA VAL A 309 10.13 -4.41 12.64
C VAL A 309 8.82 -4.95 12.05
N TRP A 310 8.62 -4.83 10.75
CA TRP A 310 7.47 -5.42 10.07
C TRP A 310 7.48 -6.96 10.09
N ALA A 311 8.64 -7.58 9.95
CA ALA A 311 8.77 -9.04 10.04
C ALA A 311 8.40 -9.58 11.43
N GLU A 312 8.83 -8.87 12.50
CA GLU A 312 8.41 -9.14 13.87
C GLU A 312 6.90 -9.00 14.04
N ALA A 313 6.33 -7.85 13.59
CA ALA A 313 4.89 -7.59 13.65
C ALA A 313 4.07 -8.64 12.90
N MET A 314 4.51 -9.06 11.71
CA MET A 314 3.86 -10.11 10.93
C MET A 314 3.93 -11.48 11.60
N THR A 315 5.04 -11.80 12.26
CA THR A 315 5.18 -13.04 13.03
C THR A 315 4.16 -13.09 14.18
N ILE A 316 4.02 -11.99 14.93
CA ILE A 316 3.03 -11.88 16.00
C ILE A 316 1.60 -11.90 15.43
N TYR A 317 1.35 -11.20 14.32
CA TYR A 317 0.05 -11.20 13.67
C TYR A 317 -0.39 -12.60 13.23
N ARG A 318 0.50 -13.36 12.59
CA ARG A 318 0.23 -14.73 12.11
C ARG A 318 0.05 -15.74 13.24
N SER A 319 0.67 -15.53 14.40
CA SER A 319 0.49 -16.39 15.58
C SER A 319 -0.89 -16.25 16.23
N GLY A 320 -1.71 -15.28 15.79
CA GLY A 320 -3.01 -14.98 16.42
C GLY A 320 -2.91 -14.22 17.75
N GLN A 321 -1.70 -13.84 18.18
CA GLN A 321 -1.48 -13.07 19.43
C GLN A 321 -1.64 -11.55 19.24
N CYS A 322 -2.13 -11.13 18.09
CA CYS A 322 -2.37 -9.74 17.75
C CYS A 322 -3.61 -9.21 18.51
N SER A 323 -3.40 -8.58 19.67
CA SER A 323 -4.45 -7.85 20.37
C SER A 323 -4.56 -6.41 19.86
N MET A 324 -5.79 -5.98 19.54
CA MET A 324 -6.12 -4.58 19.24
C MET A 324 -6.70 -3.86 20.46
N LYS A 325 -6.56 -4.42 21.64
CA LYS A 325 -6.97 -3.79 22.90
C LYS A 325 -5.72 -3.40 23.66
N PHE A 326 -5.70 -2.16 24.10
CA PHE A 326 -4.68 -1.69 25.03
C PHE A 326 -4.80 -2.41 26.39
N SER A 327 -3.68 -2.54 27.08
CA SER A 327 -3.67 -2.96 28.49
C SER A 327 -4.53 -2.03 29.35
N LYS A 328 -4.95 -2.51 30.52
CA LYS A 328 -5.78 -1.69 31.42
C LYS A 328 -5.03 -0.44 31.89
N GLU A 329 -3.74 -0.58 32.07
CA GLU A 329 -2.82 0.48 32.49
C GLU A 329 -2.76 1.60 31.45
N ILE A 330 -2.61 1.24 30.17
CA ILE A 330 -2.57 2.20 29.07
C ILE A 330 -3.95 2.81 28.81
N GLN A 331 -5.05 2.03 28.95
CA GLN A 331 -6.41 2.57 28.82
C GLN A 331 -6.73 3.66 29.87
N GLN A 332 -6.06 3.64 31.01
CA GLN A 332 -6.23 4.68 32.05
C GLN A 332 -5.40 5.93 31.73
N GLN A 333 -4.35 5.82 30.94
CA GLN A 333 -3.52 6.93 30.52
C GLN A 333 -4.10 7.68 29.32
N LEU A 334 -4.84 6.96 28.44
CA LEU A 334 -5.54 7.50 27.26
C LEU A 334 -6.87 8.15 27.62
#